data_8471ad8c9f221042e2a8bd4b8182bc32
#
_entry.id   8471ad8c9f221042e2a8bd4b8182bc32
#
_cell.length_a   1.000
_cell.length_b   1.000
_cell.length_c   1.000
_cell.angle_alpha   90.00
_cell.angle_beta   90.00
_cell.angle_gamma   90.00
#
_symmetry.space_group_name_H-M   'P 1'
#
loop_
_entity.id
_entity.type
_entity.pdbx_description
1 polymer ?
#
loop_
_entity_poly.entity_id
_entity_poly.type
_entity_poly.pdbx_seq_one_letter_code
_entity_poly.pdbx_strand_id
1 'polypeptide(L)'
;MDPQSRATPILPRVVGGPTGDDLPRAMEEIASLFGVKTLLLEGGGRINGAFLKHKLIDEFSTLIHPAVDGVAGTQSIVDYDGPEDDRPGAGQSLRLTHCETLEGGMVWLRHAVERAPG
;
A
#
# COMPACT_ATOMS: atom_id res chain seq x y z
N MET A 1 5.58 -35.39 -3.86
CA MET A 1 4.36 -34.60 -4.09
C MET A 1 4.72 -33.13 -4.23
N ASP A 2 4.32 -32.53 -5.33
CA ASP A 2 4.53 -31.11 -5.53
C ASP A 2 3.75 -30.32 -4.47
N PRO A 3 4.41 -29.44 -3.71
CA PRO A 3 3.70 -28.62 -2.72
C PRO A 3 2.56 -27.79 -3.32
N GLN A 4 2.67 -27.43 -4.61
CA GLN A 4 1.65 -26.64 -5.26
C GLN A 4 0.45 -27.46 -5.72
N SER A 5 0.57 -28.78 -5.77
CA SER A 5 -0.54 -29.67 -6.12
C SER A 5 -1.36 -30.12 -4.92
N ARG A 6 -1.04 -29.65 -3.72
CA ARG A 6 -1.84 -29.91 -2.54
C ARG A 6 -3.24 -29.37 -2.72
N ALA A 7 -4.23 -30.11 -2.25
CA ALA A 7 -5.57 -29.56 -2.17
C ALA A 7 -5.52 -28.27 -1.37
N THR A 8 -5.93 -27.18 -1.98
CA THR A 8 -6.00 -25.91 -1.29
C THR A 8 -7.10 -25.98 -0.25
N PRO A 9 -6.80 -25.77 1.03
CA PRO A 9 -7.87 -25.73 2.03
C PRO A 9 -8.84 -24.60 1.71
N ILE A 10 -10.09 -24.79 2.08
CA ILE A 10 -11.07 -23.72 1.98
C ILE A 10 -10.71 -22.69 3.04
N LEU A 11 -10.16 -21.56 2.58
CA LEU A 11 -9.78 -20.48 3.45
C LEU A 11 -10.93 -19.51 3.64
N PRO A 12 -11.05 -18.89 4.82
CA PRO A 12 -11.97 -17.78 4.99
C PRO A 12 -11.70 -16.71 3.95
N ARG A 13 -12.75 -16.17 3.41
CA ARG A 13 -12.64 -15.13 2.40
C ARG A 13 -12.68 -13.76 3.06
N VAL A 14 -11.68 -12.94 2.75
CA VAL A 14 -11.61 -11.57 3.22
C VAL A 14 -11.89 -10.66 2.03
N VAL A 15 -12.85 -9.77 2.14
CA VAL A 15 -13.26 -8.88 1.05
C VAL A 15 -13.31 -7.44 1.57
N GLY A 16 -12.60 -6.54 0.89
CA GLY A 16 -12.56 -5.12 1.24
C GLY A 16 -13.72 -4.29 0.72
N GLY A 17 -14.65 -4.91 -0.03
CA GLY A 17 -15.77 -4.21 -0.63
C GLY A 17 -15.38 -3.45 -1.92
N PRO A 18 -16.37 -3.08 -2.76
CA PRO A 18 -16.11 -2.46 -4.06
C PRO A 18 -15.54 -1.05 -3.97
N THR A 19 -15.78 -0.34 -2.87
CA THR A 19 -15.29 1.03 -2.66
C THR A 19 -14.05 1.08 -1.75
N GLY A 20 -13.63 -0.05 -1.20
CA GLY A 20 -12.55 -0.09 -0.22
C GLY A 20 -12.94 0.38 1.18
N ASP A 21 -14.22 0.69 1.42
CA ASP A 21 -14.66 1.19 2.73
C ASP A 21 -14.54 0.14 3.83
N ASP A 22 -14.52 -1.13 3.47
CA ASP A 22 -14.37 -2.25 4.40
C ASP A 22 -12.90 -2.66 4.62
N LEU A 23 -11.92 -1.91 4.09
CA LEU A 23 -10.51 -2.26 4.22
C LEU A 23 -10.03 -2.39 5.67
N PRO A 24 -10.38 -1.48 6.59
CA PRO A 24 -9.95 -1.64 7.99
C PRO A 24 -10.40 -2.97 8.58
N ARG A 25 -11.64 -3.36 8.33
CA ARG A 25 -12.18 -4.64 8.77
C ARG A 25 -11.47 -5.81 8.10
N ALA A 26 -11.21 -5.71 6.80
CA ALA A 26 -10.49 -6.74 6.07
C ALA A 26 -9.08 -6.95 6.64
N MET A 27 -8.39 -5.86 7.00
CA MET A 27 -7.07 -5.95 7.62
C MET A 27 -7.12 -6.61 9.00
N GLU A 28 -8.12 -6.27 9.80
CA GLU A 28 -8.32 -6.91 11.10
C GLU A 28 -8.60 -8.42 10.94
N GLU A 29 -9.41 -8.81 9.96
CA GLU A 29 -9.70 -10.20 9.68
C GLU A 29 -8.46 -10.96 9.21
N ILE A 30 -7.63 -10.39 8.36
CA ILE A 30 -6.38 -10.99 7.93
C ILE A 30 -5.46 -11.21 9.12
N ALA A 31 -5.33 -10.22 9.98
CA ALA A 31 -4.49 -10.34 11.18
C ALA A 31 -5.00 -11.42 12.13
N SER A 32 -6.32 -11.47 12.38
CA SER A 32 -6.89 -12.40 13.35
C SER A 32 -7.00 -13.83 12.82
N LEU A 33 -7.38 -13.99 11.54
CA LEU A 33 -7.59 -15.32 10.96
C LEU A 33 -6.30 -16.00 10.51
N PHE A 34 -5.33 -15.23 10.05
CA PHE A 34 -4.09 -15.77 9.47
C PHE A 34 -2.84 -15.42 10.26
N GLY A 35 -2.95 -14.64 11.33
CA GLY A 35 -1.82 -14.23 12.15
C GLY A 35 -0.82 -13.33 11.43
N VAL A 36 -1.26 -12.61 10.40
CA VAL A 36 -0.40 -11.71 9.62
C VAL A 36 -0.05 -10.49 10.47
N LYS A 37 1.25 -10.21 10.60
CA LYS A 37 1.76 -9.04 11.32
C LYS A 37 2.28 -7.97 10.38
N THR A 38 2.76 -8.36 9.21
CA THR A 38 3.30 -7.46 8.21
C THR A 38 2.69 -7.79 6.87
N LEU A 39 2.16 -6.77 6.19
CA LEU A 39 1.58 -6.89 4.87
C LEU A 39 2.36 -6.01 3.91
N LEU A 40 2.77 -6.57 2.78
CA LEU A 40 3.37 -5.79 1.69
C LEU A 40 2.28 -5.40 0.70
N LEU A 41 2.06 -4.09 0.58
CA LEU A 41 1.11 -3.54 -0.39
C LEU A 41 1.90 -3.07 -1.61
N GLU A 42 1.75 -3.76 -2.72
CA GLU A 42 2.54 -3.51 -3.94
C GLU A 42 1.79 -2.73 -5.02
N GLY A 43 0.65 -2.25 -4.71
CA GLY A 43 -0.09 -1.36 -5.60
C GLY A 43 -1.16 -2.07 -6.43
N GLY A 44 -1.72 -1.52 -7.53
CA GLY A 44 -1.37 -0.13 -8.01
C GLY A 44 -1.85 1.06 -7.22
N GLY A 45 -1.78 2.21 -7.90
CA GLY A 45 -2.01 3.49 -7.25
C GLY A 45 -3.36 3.65 -6.59
N ARG A 46 -4.44 3.14 -7.18
CA ARG A 46 -5.79 3.24 -6.61
C ARG A 46 -5.94 2.43 -5.34
N ILE A 47 -5.35 1.25 -5.28
CA ILE A 47 -5.32 0.43 -4.06
C ILE A 47 -4.52 1.15 -2.99
N ASN A 48 -3.36 1.71 -3.36
CA ASN A 48 -2.54 2.50 -2.44
C ASN A 48 -3.33 3.69 -1.89
N GLY A 49 -4.10 4.37 -2.75
CA GLY A 49 -4.95 5.49 -2.33
C GLY A 49 -6.02 5.09 -1.33
N ALA A 50 -6.67 3.97 -1.55
CA ALA A 50 -7.70 3.45 -0.63
C ALA A 50 -7.09 3.09 0.73
N PHE A 51 -5.93 2.44 0.75
CA PHE A 51 -5.23 2.12 1.99
C PHE A 51 -4.78 3.38 2.72
N LEU A 52 -4.27 4.37 1.99
CA LEU A 52 -3.84 5.64 2.58
C LEU A 52 -5.02 6.39 3.22
N LYS A 53 -6.15 6.44 2.53
CA LYS A 53 -7.36 7.08 3.05
C LYS A 53 -7.77 6.51 4.40
N HIS A 54 -7.70 5.20 4.55
CA HIS A 54 -8.09 4.51 5.79
C HIS A 54 -6.95 4.42 6.81
N LYS A 55 -5.83 5.12 6.57
CA LYS A 55 -4.69 5.19 7.49
C LYS A 55 -4.08 3.81 7.79
N LEU A 56 -4.02 2.97 6.77
CA LEU A 56 -3.55 1.59 6.89
C LEU A 56 -2.10 1.41 6.43
N ILE A 57 -1.45 2.46 5.96
CA ILE A 57 -0.06 2.39 5.53
C ILE A 57 0.85 2.89 6.64
N ASP A 58 1.80 2.07 7.07
CA ASP A 58 2.75 2.41 8.12
C ASP A 58 4.10 2.86 7.57
N GLU A 59 4.47 2.36 6.39
CA GLU A 59 5.76 2.68 5.78
C GLU A 59 5.64 2.67 4.26
N PHE A 60 6.31 3.62 3.63
CA PHE A 60 6.56 3.61 2.19
C PHE A 60 8.00 3.20 1.92
N SER A 61 8.18 2.23 1.03
CA SER A 61 9.47 1.84 0.50
C SER A 61 9.45 2.11 -1.00
N THR A 62 10.25 3.07 -1.44
CA THR A 62 10.19 3.61 -2.81
C THR A 62 11.53 3.43 -3.50
N LEU A 63 11.51 2.80 -4.65
CA LEU A 63 12.67 2.72 -5.54
C LEU A 63 12.47 3.71 -6.67
N ILE A 64 13.44 4.62 -6.82
CA ILE A 64 13.46 5.57 -7.94
C ILE A 64 14.40 5.03 -9.00
N HIS A 65 13.83 4.67 -10.14
CA HIS A 65 14.58 4.20 -11.29
C HIS A 65 14.98 5.40 -12.17
N PRO A 66 16.24 5.49 -12.64
CA PRO A 66 16.70 6.65 -13.40
C PRO A 66 16.24 6.59 -14.86
N ALA A 67 14.93 6.62 -15.07
CA ALA A 67 14.32 6.64 -16.39
C ALA A 67 13.23 7.68 -16.45
N VAL A 68 13.01 8.24 -17.63
CA VAL A 68 11.94 9.21 -17.87
C VAL A 68 10.96 8.59 -18.84
N ASP A 69 9.74 8.35 -18.38
CA ASP A 69 8.70 7.74 -19.19
C ASP A 69 8.09 8.75 -20.18
N GLY A 70 7.65 9.88 -19.68
CA GLY A 70 7.07 10.94 -20.50
C GLY A 70 5.75 10.60 -21.17
N VAL A 71 5.09 9.55 -20.73
CA VAL A 71 3.82 9.09 -21.32
C VAL A 71 2.66 9.81 -20.68
N ALA A 72 1.76 10.34 -21.51
CA ALA A 72 0.52 10.97 -21.03
C ALA A 72 -0.39 9.92 -20.37
N GLY A 73 -1.05 10.29 -19.28
CA GLY A 73 -1.97 9.41 -18.57
C GLY A 73 -1.29 8.41 -17.64
N THR A 74 -0.01 8.60 -17.36
CA THR A 74 0.70 7.76 -16.39
C THR A 74 0.09 7.90 -15.00
N GLN A 75 -0.14 6.76 -14.35
CA GLN A 75 -0.66 6.74 -12.99
C GLN A 75 0.41 7.15 -11.98
N SER A 76 -0.01 7.75 -10.88
CA SER A 76 0.89 8.07 -9.77
C SER A 76 1.04 6.87 -8.83
N ILE A 77 1.98 6.98 -7.89
CA ILE A 77 2.17 5.98 -6.83
C ILE A 77 0.91 5.83 -5.99
N VAL A 78 0.21 6.94 -5.76
CA VAL A 78 -1.03 6.98 -5.00
C VAL A 78 -2.06 7.74 -5.81
N ASP A 79 -3.09 7.04 -6.26
CA ASP A 79 -4.25 7.62 -6.94
C ASP A 79 -5.49 7.46 -6.08
N TYR A 80 -6.45 8.36 -6.24
CA TYR A 80 -7.66 8.32 -5.46
C TYR A 80 -8.86 8.68 -6.32
N ASP A 81 -9.89 7.82 -6.31
CA ASP A 81 -11.10 7.96 -7.12
C ASP A 81 -12.29 8.54 -6.35
N GLY A 82 -12.07 8.98 -5.12
CA GLY A 82 -13.13 9.56 -4.31
C GLY A 82 -13.50 11.00 -4.72
N PRO A 83 -14.35 11.65 -3.92
CA PRO A 83 -14.73 13.04 -4.17
C PRO A 83 -13.53 13.97 -4.28
N GLU A 84 -13.63 14.98 -5.14
CA GLU A 84 -12.53 15.92 -5.39
C GLU A 84 -12.09 16.69 -4.15
N ASP A 85 -12.99 16.92 -3.22
CA ASP A 85 -12.72 17.64 -1.98
C ASP A 85 -12.19 16.73 -0.87
N ASP A 86 -12.18 15.43 -1.08
CA ASP A 86 -11.61 14.48 -0.14
C ASP A 86 -10.08 14.45 -0.28
N ARG A 87 -9.40 14.28 0.84
CA ARG A 87 -7.94 14.29 0.88
C ARG A 87 -7.44 13.05 1.62
N PRO A 88 -7.15 11.97 0.89
CA PRO A 88 -6.77 10.71 1.52
C PRO A 88 -5.53 10.81 2.41
N GLY A 89 -4.61 11.71 2.09
CA GLY A 89 -3.41 11.94 2.89
C GLY A 89 -3.56 12.92 4.05
N ALA A 90 -4.76 13.48 4.25
CA ALA A 90 -4.95 14.48 5.30
C ALA A 90 -4.58 13.95 6.69
N GLY A 91 -3.83 14.75 7.46
CA GLY A 91 -3.37 14.36 8.78
C GLY A 91 -2.23 13.34 8.78
N GLN A 92 -1.66 13.04 7.62
CA GLN A 92 -0.55 12.11 7.47
C GLN A 92 0.63 12.79 6.82
N SER A 93 1.83 12.48 7.30
CA SER A 93 3.08 12.98 6.73
C SER A 93 4.11 11.85 6.71
N LEU A 94 5.19 12.07 5.98
CA LEU A 94 6.24 11.08 5.82
C LEU A 94 7.51 11.55 6.51
N ARG A 95 8.12 10.67 7.28
CA ARG A 95 9.44 10.90 7.88
C ARG A 95 10.45 9.97 7.24
N LEU A 96 11.49 10.53 6.66
CA LEU A 96 12.55 9.74 6.03
C LEU A 96 13.29 8.92 7.09
N THR A 97 13.34 7.60 6.89
CA THR A 97 14.04 6.67 7.78
C THR A 97 15.27 6.05 7.12
N HIS A 98 15.29 6.00 5.79
CA HIS A 98 16.41 5.40 5.06
C HIS A 98 16.53 6.03 3.67
N CYS A 99 17.75 6.29 3.26
CA CYS A 99 18.08 6.75 1.91
C CYS A 99 19.37 6.07 1.48
N GLU A 100 19.29 5.34 0.36
CA GLU A 100 20.45 4.58 -0.14
C GLU A 100 20.51 4.68 -1.65
N THR A 101 21.72 4.97 -2.16
CA THR A 101 21.99 4.89 -3.58
C THR A 101 22.37 3.45 -3.92
N LEU A 102 21.72 2.91 -4.94
CA LEU A 102 21.97 1.56 -5.40
C LEU A 102 22.72 1.59 -6.73
N GLU A 103 23.26 0.44 -7.11
CA GLU A 103 23.93 0.27 -8.39
C GLU A 103 22.98 0.64 -9.55
N GLY A 104 23.53 1.23 -10.60
CA GLY A 104 22.76 1.63 -11.76
C GLY A 104 22.03 2.97 -11.63
N GLY A 105 22.36 3.76 -10.62
CA GLY A 105 21.76 5.08 -10.42
C GLY A 105 20.40 5.07 -9.75
N MET A 106 19.97 3.93 -9.22
CA MET A 106 18.71 3.83 -8.47
C MET A 106 18.86 4.42 -7.08
N VAL A 107 17.77 4.95 -6.54
CA VAL A 107 17.70 5.45 -5.16
C VAL A 107 16.58 4.71 -4.44
N TRP A 108 16.90 4.21 -3.26
CA TRP A 108 15.93 3.57 -2.39
C TRP A 108 15.63 4.45 -1.19
N LEU A 109 14.36 4.79 -1.00
CA LEU A 109 13.90 5.62 0.11
C LEU A 109 12.91 4.83 0.97
N ARG A 110 13.04 4.95 2.28
CA ARG A 110 12.03 4.46 3.21
C ARG A 110 11.51 5.61 4.05
N HIS A 111 10.19 5.68 4.18
CA HIS A 111 9.52 6.69 4.98
C HIS A 111 8.53 6.03 5.93
N ALA A 112 8.60 6.40 7.19
CA ALA A 112 7.54 6.07 8.14
C ALA A 112 6.38 7.06 7.95
N VAL A 113 5.16 6.54 8.03
CA VAL A 113 3.97 7.39 8.01
C VAL A 113 3.72 7.89 9.42
N GLU A 114 3.65 9.19 9.56
CA GLU A 114 3.31 9.86 10.82
C GLU A 114 1.91 10.43 10.72
N ARG A 115 1.12 10.27 11.77
CA ARG A 115 -0.25 10.74 11.80
C ARG A 115 -0.40 11.79 12.86
N ALA A 116 -1.16 12.84 12.52
CA ALA A 116 -1.49 13.88 13.48
C ALA A 116 -2.29 13.29 14.64
N PRO A 117 -2.02 13.70 15.88
CA PRO A 117 -2.80 13.27 17.01
C PRO A 117 -4.24 13.78 16.91
N GLY A 118 -5.17 12.96 17.33
CA GLY A 118 -6.59 13.34 17.37
C GLY A 118 -7.51 12.55 16.54
#